data_03e1f67527431c3d765ea66a27b6a7ea
#
_entry.id   03e1f67527431c3d765ea66a27b6a7ea
#
_cell.length_a   1.000
_cell.length_b   1.000
_cell.length_c   1.000
_cell.angle_alpha   90.00
_cell.angle_beta   90.00
_cell.angle_gamma   90.00
#
_symmetry.space_group_name_H-M   'P 1'
#
loop_
_entity.id
_entity.type
_entity.pdbx_description
1 polymer ?
#
loop_
_entity_poly.entity_id
_entity_poly.type
_entity_poly.pdbx_seq_one_letter_code
_entity_poly.pdbx_strand_id
1 'polypeptide(L)'
;MTEQFSLQLGSRALTLAELRRVYAGPVRVRIDDAAMRAIRDSHAATTRLAAGDAPAYGINTGFGLLAQTRIPTSQRALLQRNIILSHSTGVGPLLDDAIVRLVLVLKLASLSRGFSGVSEPLAQFLERLINAGLYPCVPAQGSVGASGDLAPLAHLSLSTLGLGTIRSRGEIRPAAECLKREGIATVELGPKEGLALLNGTQVSTALALAALFELETVFGAAMVSGSTSTATSRIASGTLRM
;
A
#
# COMPACT_ATOMS: atom_id res chain seq x y z
N MET A 1 -18.39 0.93 -21.93
CA MET A 1 -17.13 1.22 -21.21
C MET A 1 -17.53 1.72 -19.83
N THR A 2 -17.36 0.93 -18.78
CA THR A 2 -17.60 1.36 -17.40
C THR A 2 -16.55 2.43 -17.05
N GLU A 3 -17.00 3.60 -16.64
CA GLU A 3 -16.14 4.69 -16.22
C GLU A 3 -15.23 4.21 -15.08
N GLN A 4 -13.92 4.26 -15.31
CA GLN A 4 -12.93 3.82 -14.31
C GLN A 4 -12.96 4.76 -13.12
N PHE A 5 -13.14 4.22 -11.91
CA PHE A 5 -13.15 5.02 -10.69
C PHE A 5 -11.85 5.81 -10.51
N SER A 6 -11.97 7.12 -10.34
CA SER A 6 -10.84 8.02 -10.13
C SER A 6 -10.83 8.55 -8.69
N LEU A 7 -9.66 8.55 -8.07
CA LEU A 7 -9.44 8.95 -6.68
C LEU A 7 -8.30 9.96 -6.59
N GLN A 8 -8.57 11.12 -6.01
CA GLN A 8 -7.57 12.14 -5.73
C GLN A 8 -7.00 11.94 -4.32
N LEU A 9 -5.68 11.84 -4.21
CA LEU A 9 -4.95 11.65 -2.97
C LEU A 9 -4.27 12.95 -2.52
N GLY A 10 -4.39 13.26 -1.23
CA GLY A 10 -3.84 14.48 -0.65
C GLY A 10 -4.09 14.57 0.86
N SER A 11 -4.38 15.78 1.35
CA SER A 11 -4.58 16.04 2.78
C SER A 11 -5.90 15.50 3.33
N ARG A 12 -6.92 15.28 2.49
CA ARG A 12 -8.21 14.80 2.95
C ARG A 12 -8.17 13.31 3.30
N ALA A 13 -9.00 12.91 4.25
CA ALA A 13 -9.21 11.51 4.57
C ALA A 13 -9.98 10.79 3.45
N LEU A 14 -9.64 9.52 3.21
CA LEU A 14 -10.41 8.63 2.37
C LEU A 14 -11.65 8.13 3.13
N THR A 15 -12.79 8.04 2.44
CA THR A 15 -14.02 7.50 3.00
C THR A 15 -14.07 5.97 2.83
N LEU A 16 -14.87 5.30 3.67
CA LEU A 16 -15.12 3.86 3.52
C LEU A 16 -15.74 3.52 2.16
N ALA A 17 -16.61 4.38 1.63
CA ALA A 17 -17.21 4.19 0.32
C ALA A 17 -16.16 4.20 -0.81
N GLU A 18 -15.19 5.11 -0.76
CA GLU A 18 -14.09 5.15 -1.71
C GLU A 18 -13.19 3.90 -1.60
N LEU A 19 -12.85 3.51 -0.37
CA LEU A 19 -12.03 2.32 -0.12
C LEU A 19 -12.74 1.03 -0.56
N ARG A 20 -14.06 0.96 -0.41
CA ARG A 20 -14.87 -0.15 -0.95
C ARG A 20 -14.80 -0.20 -2.48
N ARG A 21 -14.84 0.93 -3.16
CA ARG A 21 -14.68 0.99 -4.63
C ARG A 21 -13.28 0.56 -5.05
N VAL A 22 -12.24 0.95 -4.30
CA VAL A 22 -10.86 0.48 -4.51
C VAL A 22 -10.77 -1.04 -4.34
N TYR A 23 -11.43 -1.61 -3.32
CA TYR A 23 -11.48 -3.06 -3.11
C TYR A 23 -12.20 -3.78 -4.26
N ALA A 24 -13.33 -3.25 -4.70
CA ALA A 24 -14.20 -3.88 -5.69
C ALA A 24 -13.60 -3.92 -7.11
N GLY A 25 -12.70 -3.01 -7.47
CA GLY A 25 -12.18 -2.99 -8.84
C GLY A 25 -11.02 -2.03 -9.08
N PRO A 26 -10.54 -1.97 -10.33
CA PRO A 26 -9.46 -1.07 -10.71
C PRO A 26 -9.78 0.39 -10.41
N VAL A 27 -8.76 1.13 -9.99
CA VAL A 27 -8.84 2.55 -9.65
C VAL A 27 -7.77 3.31 -10.40
N ARG A 28 -8.07 4.54 -10.78
CA ARG A 28 -7.07 5.52 -11.19
C ARG A 28 -6.84 6.49 -10.04
N VAL A 29 -5.59 6.65 -9.63
CA VAL A 29 -5.22 7.59 -8.56
C VAL A 29 -4.44 8.76 -9.13
N ARG A 30 -4.57 9.93 -8.48
CA ARG A 30 -3.77 11.11 -8.75
C ARG A 30 -3.42 11.79 -7.43
N ILE A 31 -2.14 12.10 -7.25
CA ILE A 31 -1.68 12.95 -6.15
C ILE A 31 -2.01 14.40 -6.52
N ASP A 32 -2.68 15.14 -5.64
CA ASP A 32 -2.98 16.54 -5.89
C ASP A 32 -1.72 17.44 -5.79
N ASP A 33 -1.80 18.61 -6.38
CA ASP A 33 -0.65 19.53 -6.47
C ASP A 33 -0.20 20.04 -5.09
N ALA A 34 -1.12 20.17 -4.13
CA ALA A 34 -0.80 20.58 -2.78
C ALA A 34 -0.05 19.47 -2.03
N ALA A 35 -0.51 18.23 -2.17
CA ALA A 35 0.18 17.06 -1.62
C ALA A 35 1.56 16.87 -2.26
N MET A 36 1.69 17.06 -3.56
CA MET A 36 2.98 16.97 -4.23
C MET A 36 3.96 18.05 -3.74
N ARG A 37 3.49 19.27 -3.48
CA ARG A 37 4.33 20.30 -2.83
C ARG A 37 4.74 19.88 -1.43
N ALA A 38 3.83 19.36 -0.61
CA ALA A 38 4.15 18.88 0.74
C ALA A 38 5.16 17.73 0.74
N ILE A 39 5.09 16.81 -0.24
CA ILE A 39 6.10 15.76 -0.46
C ILE A 39 7.47 16.39 -0.74
N ARG A 40 7.56 17.34 -1.67
CA ARG A 40 8.83 18.00 -2.01
C ARG A 40 9.43 18.73 -0.80
N ASP A 41 8.62 19.47 -0.05
CA ASP A 41 9.06 20.21 1.13
C ASP A 41 9.59 19.28 2.23
N SER A 42 8.87 18.18 2.49
CA SER A 42 9.28 17.14 3.42
C SER A 42 10.56 16.43 2.99
N HIS A 43 10.68 16.12 1.69
CA HIS A 43 11.88 15.52 1.14
C HIS A 43 13.09 16.45 1.25
N ALA A 44 12.92 17.73 0.93
CA ALA A 44 13.97 18.74 1.10
C ALA A 44 14.43 18.87 2.56
N ALA A 45 13.51 18.81 3.54
CA ALA A 45 13.84 18.78 4.95
C ALA A 45 14.64 17.52 5.32
N THR A 46 14.24 16.35 4.84
CA THR A 46 14.96 15.09 5.07
C THR A 46 16.36 15.12 4.46
N THR A 47 16.51 15.69 3.28
CA THR A 47 17.81 15.85 2.60
C THR A 47 18.75 16.77 3.40
N ARG A 48 18.24 17.89 3.95
CA ARG A 48 19.01 18.77 4.83
C ARG A 48 19.47 18.05 6.11
N LEU A 49 18.56 17.29 6.74
CA LEU A 49 18.90 16.48 7.92
C LEU A 49 19.96 15.42 7.59
N ALA A 50 19.86 14.81 6.41
CA ALA A 50 20.84 13.83 5.96
C ALA A 50 22.25 14.44 5.77
N ALA A 51 22.34 15.67 5.31
CA ALA A 51 23.62 16.39 5.15
C ALA A 51 24.20 16.88 6.47
N GLY A 52 23.38 17.04 7.51
CA GLY A 52 23.78 17.54 8.82
C GLY A 52 24.59 16.54 9.65
N ASP A 53 25.18 17.04 10.75
CA ASP A 53 26.01 16.24 11.67
C ASP A 53 25.20 15.58 12.77
N ALA A 54 24.06 16.12 13.15
CA ALA A 54 23.21 15.55 14.19
C ALA A 54 22.65 14.18 13.76
N PRO A 55 22.72 13.15 14.63
CA PRO A 55 22.12 11.85 14.35
C PRO A 55 20.61 11.97 14.11
N ALA A 56 20.11 11.45 12.97
CA ALA A 56 18.70 11.40 12.63
C ALA A 56 18.35 9.97 12.21
N TYR A 57 17.49 9.32 12.99
CA TYR A 57 17.14 7.92 12.84
C TYR A 57 16.64 7.58 11.43
N GLY A 58 17.29 6.60 10.79
CA GLY A 58 16.94 6.13 9.47
C GLY A 58 17.21 7.13 8.34
N ILE A 59 17.74 8.29 8.64
CA ILE A 59 18.14 9.33 7.67
C ILE A 59 19.66 9.29 7.46
N ASN A 60 20.44 9.51 8.52
CA ASN A 60 21.91 9.44 8.50
C ASN A 60 22.48 8.45 9.50
N THR A 61 21.62 7.69 10.22
CA THR A 61 21.98 6.55 11.07
C THR A 61 21.39 5.26 10.51
N GLY A 62 21.85 4.12 11.05
CA GLY A 62 21.24 2.82 10.79
C GLY A 62 19.91 2.63 11.54
N PHE A 63 19.43 1.38 11.57
CA PHE A 63 18.18 0.96 12.19
C PHE A 63 18.41 0.02 13.35
N GLY A 64 17.46 -0.09 14.28
CA GLY A 64 17.51 -0.99 15.43
C GLY A 64 18.77 -0.78 16.26
N LEU A 65 19.61 -1.80 16.38
CA LEU A 65 20.88 -1.71 17.12
C LEU A 65 21.85 -0.68 16.56
N LEU A 66 21.72 -0.30 15.29
CA LEU A 66 22.54 0.71 14.62
C LEU A 66 21.91 2.12 14.66
N ALA A 67 20.90 2.34 15.48
CA ALA A 67 20.15 3.60 15.55
C ALA A 67 21.03 4.83 15.88
N GLN A 68 22.14 4.61 16.59
CA GLN A 68 23.13 5.64 16.95
C GLN A 68 24.37 5.61 16.03
N THR A 69 24.47 4.61 15.14
CA THR A 69 25.62 4.46 14.24
C THR A 69 25.42 5.31 13.00
N ARG A 70 26.32 6.28 12.80
CA ARG A 70 26.29 7.14 11.61
C ARG A 70 26.67 6.34 10.37
N ILE A 71 25.88 6.46 9.32
CA ILE A 71 26.09 5.80 8.04
C ILE A 71 26.73 6.78 7.06
N PRO A 72 27.90 6.46 6.48
CA PRO A 72 28.53 7.28 5.46
C PRO A 72 27.57 7.56 4.28
N THR A 73 27.65 8.74 3.70
CA THR A 73 26.76 9.15 2.59
C THR A 73 26.79 8.15 1.42
N SER A 74 27.94 7.61 1.08
CA SER A 74 28.11 6.60 0.03
C SER A 74 27.42 5.26 0.30
N GLN A 75 27.04 4.98 1.56
CA GLN A 75 26.39 3.71 1.95
C GLN A 75 24.90 3.86 2.23
N ARG A 76 24.34 5.08 2.21
CA ARG A 76 22.93 5.31 2.59
C ARG A 76 21.94 4.69 1.63
N ALA A 77 22.15 4.81 0.32
CA ALA A 77 21.31 4.16 -0.68
C ALA A 77 21.34 2.63 -0.53
N LEU A 78 22.53 2.07 -0.29
CA LEU A 78 22.69 0.63 -0.04
C LEU A 78 21.94 0.21 1.23
N LEU A 79 21.97 1.01 2.31
CA LEU A 79 21.22 0.76 3.54
C LEU A 79 19.71 0.70 3.27
N GLN A 80 19.17 1.67 2.53
CA GLN A 80 17.74 1.71 2.19
C GLN A 80 17.31 0.50 1.33
N ARG A 81 18.16 0.09 0.38
CA ARG A 81 17.96 -1.13 -0.39
C ARG A 81 17.99 -2.38 0.50
N ASN A 82 18.98 -2.48 1.39
CA ASN A 82 19.18 -3.65 2.24
C ASN A 82 18.06 -3.83 3.27
N ILE A 83 17.46 -2.76 3.79
CA ILE A 83 16.33 -2.89 4.70
C ILE A 83 15.12 -3.54 3.99
N ILE A 84 14.86 -3.20 2.74
CA ILE A 84 13.80 -3.86 1.95
C ILE A 84 14.14 -5.34 1.76
N LEU A 85 15.34 -5.66 1.32
CA LEU A 85 15.74 -7.04 1.04
C LEU A 85 15.70 -7.92 2.31
N SER A 86 16.24 -7.42 3.42
CA SER A 86 16.31 -8.19 4.67
C SER A 86 14.94 -8.40 5.34
N HIS A 87 13.95 -7.55 5.05
CA HIS A 87 12.61 -7.66 5.60
C HIS A 87 11.63 -8.40 4.67
N SER A 88 12.02 -8.70 3.42
CA SER A 88 11.21 -9.48 2.48
C SER A 88 11.23 -10.96 2.81
N THR A 89 10.76 -11.33 3.99
CA THR A 89 10.82 -12.67 4.59
C THR A 89 9.43 -13.31 4.78
N GLY A 90 8.39 -12.73 4.16
CA GLY A 90 7.03 -13.27 4.22
C GLY A 90 6.92 -14.62 3.52
N VAL A 91 5.99 -15.45 3.99
CA VAL A 91 5.71 -16.81 3.49
C VAL A 91 4.21 -17.04 3.30
N GLY A 92 3.84 -18.22 2.81
CA GLY A 92 2.45 -18.62 2.63
C GLY A 92 1.86 -18.17 1.28
N PRO A 93 0.53 -18.27 1.11
CA PRO A 93 -0.15 -17.88 -0.11
C PRO A 93 -0.01 -16.37 -0.35
N LEU A 94 -0.16 -15.96 -1.61
CA LEU A 94 -0.13 -14.55 -1.97
C LEU A 94 -1.46 -13.87 -1.63
N LEU A 95 -1.40 -12.63 -1.19
CA LEU A 95 -2.58 -11.77 -1.04
C LEU A 95 -3.26 -11.54 -2.39
N ASP A 96 -4.58 -11.40 -2.37
CA ASP A 96 -5.38 -11.09 -3.54
C ASP A 96 -5.12 -9.67 -4.07
N ASP A 97 -5.31 -9.47 -5.36
CA ASP A 97 -5.11 -8.17 -6.03
C ASP A 97 -5.95 -7.05 -5.40
N ALA A 98 -7.16 -7.37 -4.94
CA ALA A 98 -8.03 -6.40 -4.27
C ALA A 98 -7.40 -5.88 -2.96
N ILE A 99 -6.78 -6.77 -2.18
CA ILE A 99 -6.09 -6.41 -0.94
C ILE A 99 -4.81 -5.63 -1.26
N VAL A 100 -3.97 -6.12 -2.19
CA VAL A 100 -2.73 -5.43 -2.58
C VAL A 100 -3.02 -4.04 -3.14
N ARG A 101 -4.09 -3.88 -3.91
CA ARG A 101 -4.56 -2.57 -4.41
C ARG A 101 -4.94 -1.63 -3.28
N LEU A 102 -5.67 -2.11 -2.25
CA LEU A 102 -5.94 -1.33 -1.05
C LEU A 102 -4.66 -0.91 -0.34
N VAL A 103 -3.71 -1.85 -0.17
CA VAL A 103 -2.40 -1.56 0.46
C VAL A 103 -1.67 -0.45 -0.28
N LEU A 104 -1.59 -0.55 -1.61
CA LEU A 104 -0.92 0.46 -2.46
C LEU A 104 -1.59 1.83 -2.32
N VAL A 105 -2.92 1.90 -2.39
CA VAL A 105 -3.68 3.15 -2.27
C VAL A 105 -3.52 3.75 -0.87
N LEU A 106 -3.63 2.97 0.19
CA LEU A 106 -3.44 3.41 1.56
C LEU A 106 -2.00 3.88 1.81
N LYS A 107 -1.01 3.17 1.23
CA LYS A 107 0.39 3.58 1.32
C LYS A 107 0.63 4.91 0.64
N LEU A 108 0.17 5.05 -0.60
CA LEU A 108 0.32 6.29 -1.35
C LEU A 108 -0.42 7.45 -0.68
N ALA A 109 -1.64 7.23 -0.17
CA ALA A 109 -2.39 8.23 0.58
C ALA A 109 -1.64 8.69 1.85
N SER A 110 -1.01 7.77 2.57
CA SER A 110 -0.18 8.10 3.73
C SER A 110 1.05 8.95 3.35
N LEU A 111 1.75 8.56 2.29
CA LEU A 111 2.93 9.30 1.81
C LEU A 111 2.57 10.68 1.25
N SER A 112 1.41 10.79 0.60
CA SER A 112 0.88 12.05 0.03
C SER A 112 0.59 13.13 1.08
N ARG A 113 0.55 12.77 2.37
CA ARG A 113 0.43 13.75 3.46
C ARG A 113 1.68 14.61 3.68
N GLY A 114 2.82 14.25 3.07
CA GLY A 114 4.04 15.05 3.13
C GLY A 114 4.81 14.99 4.46
N PHE A 115 4.64 13.93 5.27
CA PHE A 115 5.36 13.78 6.55
C PHE A 115 6.44 12.70 6.53
N SER A 116 6.55 11.95 5.45
CA SER A 116 7.44 10.77 5.39
C SER A 116 8.84 11.06 4.84
N GLY A 117 9.05 12.21 4.22
CA GLY A 117 10.34 12.60 3.65
C GLY A 117 10.69 11.87 2.34
N VAL A 118 9.71 11.25 1.69
CA VAL A 118 9.92 10.56 0.41
C VAL A 118 10.06 11.55 -0.74
N SER A 119 10.77 11.14 -1.78
CA SER A 119 10.94 11.94 -3.00
C SER A 119 9.70 11.89 -3.89
N GLU A 120 9.56 12.88 -4.75
CA GLU A 120 8.53 12.90 -5.79
C GLU A 120 8.62 11.70 -6.74
N PRO A 121 9.82 11.28 -7.24
CA PRO A 121 9.93 10.08 -8.06
C PRO A 121 9.37 8.81 -7.40
N LEU A 122 9.56 8.62 -6.08
CA LEU A 122 9.03 7.48 -5.37
C LEU A 122 7.49 7.54 -5.28
N ALA A 123 6.92 8.70 -4.98
CA ALA A 123 5.47 8.88 -4.94
C ALA A 123 4.84 8.65 -6.32
N GLN A 124 5.43 9.19 -7.37
CA GLN A 124 5.00 8.99 -8.76
C GLN A 124 5.16 7.53 -9.21
N PHE A 125 6.20 6.81 -8.75
CA PHE A 125 6.34 5.39 -9.02
C PHE A 125 5.13 4.60 -8.51
N LEU A 126 4.73 4.81 -7.26
CA LEU A 126 3.57 4.13 -6.67
C LEU A 126 2.27 4.52 -7.38
N GLU A 127 2.09 5.80 -7.73
CA GLU A 127 0.95 6.27 -8.50
C GLU A 127 0.85 5.55 -9.86
N ARG A 128 1.96 5.47 -10.60
CA ARG A 128 2.03 4.79 -11.89
C ARG A 128 1.80 3.29 -11.76
N LEU A 129 2.33 2.66 -10.70
CA LEU A 129 2.13 1.23 -10.43
C LEU A 129 0.63 0.91 -10.26
N ILE A 130 -0.08 1.70 -9.45
CA ILE A 130 -1.54 1.56 -9.25
C ILE A 130 -2.28 1.77 -10.57
N ASN A 131 -1.96 2.84 -11.29
CA ASN A 131 -2.64 3.23 -12.52
C ASN A 131 -2.44 2.24 -13.67
N ALA A 132 -1.33 1.51 -13.66
CA ALA A 132 -1.03 0.43 -14.61
C ALA A 132 -1.65 -0.92 -14.22
N GLY A 133 -2.29 -1.01 -13.04
CA GLY A 133 -2.83 -2.28 -12.53
C GLY A 133 -1.74 -3.32 -12.26
N LEU A 134 -0.59 -2.88 -11.78
CA LEU A 134 0.54 -3.72 -11.42
C LEU A 134 0.52 -3.99 -9.91
N TYR A 135 0.25 -5.23 -9.53
CA TYR A 135 0.12 -5.62 -8.12
C TYR A 135 1.31 -6.48 -7.69
N PRO A 136 2.27 -5.94 -6.90
CA PRO A 136 3.37 -6.73 -6.35
C PRO A 136 2.84 -7.94 -5.59
N CYS A 137 3.49 -9.10 -5.77
CA CYS A 137 3.12 -10.33 -5.08
C CYS A 137 3.59 -10.26 -3.63
N VAL A 138 2.64 -10.24 -2.70
CA VAL A 138 2.88 -10.12 -1.26
C VAL A 138 2.39 -11.38 -0.57
N PRO A 139 3.27 -12.14 0.12
CA PRO A 139 2.87 -13.27 0.94
C PRO A 139 1.98 -12.85 2.11
N ALA A 140 0.99 -13.67 2.44
CA ALA A 140 -0.01 -13.36 3.46
C ALA A 140 0.51 -13.47 4.90
N GLN A 141 1.63 -14.16 5.13
CA GLN A 141 2.20 -14.41 6.46
C GLN A 141 3.55 -13.72 6.58
N GLY A 142 3.75 -12.89 7.61
CA GLY A 142 5.03 -12.21 7.84
C GLY A 142 4.93 -10.94 8.67
N SER A 143 3.78 -10.29 8.76
CA SER A 143 3.60 -9.17 9.70
C SER A 143 3.53 -9.70 11.14
N VAL A 144 4.29 -9.06 12.03
CA VAL A 144 4.24 -9.32 13.47
C VAL A 144 3.58 -8.16 14.23
N GLY A 145 3.18 -7.10 13.54
CA GLY A 145 2.44 -5.97 14.08
C GLY A 145 3.17 -5.11 15.11
N ALA A 146 4.47 -5.34 15.36
CA ALA A 146 5.21 -4.68 16.45
C ALA A 146 5.43 -3.18 16.22
N SER A 147 5.86 -2.79 15.00
CA SER A 147 6.06 -1.39 14.59
C SER A 147 5.48 -1.11 13.21
N GLY A 148 4.60 -1.97 12.75
CA GLY A 148 3.97 -1.96 11.44
C GLY A 148 4.09 -3.29 10.72
N ASP A 149 3.61 -3.32 9.48
CA ASP A 149 3.54 -4.51 8.62
C ASP A 149 4.84 -4.66 7.80
N LEU A 150 6.01 -4.76 8.46
CA LEU A 150 7.32 -4.62 7.81
C LEU A 150 7.53 -5.62 6.68
N ALA A 151 7.37 -6.93 6.95
CA ALA A 151 7.65 -7.96 5.95
C ALA A 151 6.74 -7.86 4.71
N PRO A 152 5.42 -7.78 4.80
CA PRO A 152 4.58 -7.65 3.61
C PRO A 152 4.79 -6.33 2.88
N LEU A 153 5.05 -5.21 3.58
CA LEU A 153 5.39 -3.94 2.94
C LEU A 153 6.77 -3.99 2.27
N ALA A 154 7.72 -4.77 2.79
CA ALA A 154 9.00 -5.02 2.13
C ALA A 154 8.80 -5.78 0.81
N HIS A 155 8.00 -6.86 0.80
CA HIS A 155 7.65 -7.56 -0.44
C HIS A 155 7.01 -6.62 -1.48
N LEU A 156 6.05 -5.78 -1.07
CA LEU A 156 5.46 -4.78 -1.93
C LEU A 156 6.52 -3.84 -2.52
N SER A 157 7.48 -3.43 -1.69
CA SER A 157 8.53 -2.45 -2.02
C SER A 157 9.64 -3.02 -2.89
N LEU A 158 9.80 -4.36 -3.02
CA LEU A 158 10.75 -4.96 -3.96
C LEU A 158 10.56 -4.43 -5.38
N SER A 159 9.32 -4.14 -5.78
CA SER A 159 9.01 -3.59 -7.10
C SER A 159 9.70 -2.26 -7.38
N THR A 160 9.94 -1.41 -6.36
CA THR A 160 10.66 -0.13 -6.54
C THR A 160 12.10 -0.35 -7.00
N LEU A 161 12.67 -1.48 -6.63
CA LEU A 161 14.03 -1.90 -6.99
C LEU A 161 14.06 -2.76 -8.28
N GLY A 162 12.92 -3.01 -8.91
CA GLY A 162 12.80 -3.94 -10.03
C GLY A 162 12.93 -5.40 -9.63
N LEU A 163 12.78 -5.72 -8.35
CA LEU A 163 12.91 -7.07 -7.80
C LEU A 163 11.54 -7.66 -7.42
N GLY A 164 11.54 -8.97 -7.14
CA GLY A 164 10.32 -9.70 -6.84
C GLY A 164 9.46 -9.96 -8.07
N THR A 165 8.20 -10.25 -7.84
CA THR A 165 7.21 -10.54 -8.90
C THR A 165 6.01 -9.62 -8.79
N ILE A 166 5.35 -9.39 -9.91
CA ILE A 166 4.14 -8.57 -10.04
C ILE A 166 3.07 -9.40 -10.73
N ARG A 167 1.84 -9.34 -10.20
CA ARG A 167 0.66 -9.84 -10.89
C ARG A 167 0.05 -8.72 -11.72
N SER A 168 -0.14 -8.99 -13.01
CA SER A 168 -0.78 -8.09 -13.95
C SER A 168 -1.67 -8.89 -14.90
N ARG A 169 -2.92 -8.50 -15.02
CA ARG A 169 -3.92 -9.21 -15.89
C ARG A 169 -4.01 -10.72 -15.61
N GLY A 170 -3.88 -11.11 -14.33
CA GLY A 170 -3.94 -12.50 -13.88
C GLY A 170 -2.63 -13.29 -14.03
N GLU A 171 -1.58 -12.74 -14.66
CA GLU A 171 -0.28 -13.39 -14.82
C GLU A 171 0.74 -12.85 -13.83
N ILE A 172 1.58 -13.73 -13.27
CA ILE A 172 2.70 -13.37 -12.39
C ILE A 172 3.99 -13.41 -13.22
N ARG A 173 4.71 -12.29 -13.21
CA ARG A 173 5.98 -12.12 -13.95
C ARG A 173 7.01 -11.40 -13.08
N PRO A 174 8.32 -11.46 -13.43
CA PRO A 174 9.34 -10.65 -12.78
C PRO A 174 8.99 -9.15 -12.82
N ALA A 175 9.20 -8.45 -11.70
CA ALA A 175 8.86 -7.02 -11.59
C ALA A 175 9.55 -6.18 -12.67
N ALA A 176 10.85 -6.44 -12.93
CA ALA A 176 11.60 -5.73 -13.95
C ALA A 176 10.97 -5.81 -15.35
N GLU A 177 10.42 -6.98 -15.72
CA GLU A 177 9.73 -7.19 -16.99
C GLU A 177 8.42 -6.38 -17.07
N CYS A 178 7.60 -6.45 -16.00
CA CYS A 178 6.34 -5.72 -15.94
C CYS A 178 6.54 -4.20 -16.00
N LEU A 179 7.49 -3.69 -15.23
CA LEU A 179 7.84 -2.27 -15.20
C LEU A 179 8.35 -1.78 -16.57
N LYS A 180 9.24 -2.55 -17.20
CA LYS A 180 9.76 -2.22 -18.53
C LYS A 180 8.63 -2.14 -19.57
N ARG A 181 7.69 -3.07 -19.54
CA ARG A 181 6.54 -3.09 -20.48
C ARG A 181 5.65 -1.87 -20.33
N GLU A 182 5.46 -1.37 -19.12
CA GLU A 182 4.64 -0.18 -18.85
C GLU A 182 5.46 1.14 -18.84
N GLY A 183 6.75 1.09 -19.20
CA GLY A 183 7.64 2.25 -19.25
C GLY A 183 7.85 2.91 -17.88
N ILE A 184 7.80 2.13 -16.80
CA ILE A 184 8.02 2.60 -15.43
C ILE A 184 9.46 2.31 -15.03
N ALA A 185 10.23 3.38 -14.77
CA ALA A 185 11.61 3.24 -14.30
C ALA A 185 11.61 2.86 -12.81
N THR A 186 12.60 2.06 -12.39
CA THR A 186 12.91 1.80 -10.97
C THR A 186 13.37 3.07 -10.27
N VAL A 187 13.30 3.09 -8.94
CA VAL A 187 13.68 4.25 -8.13
C VAL A 187 14.92 3.92 -7.30
N GLU A 188 15.93 4.77 -7.37
CA GLU A 188 17.02 4.74 -6.41
C GLU A 188 16.56 5.40 -5.11
N LEU A 189 16.61 4.64 -4.01
CA LEU A 189 16.08 5.10 -2.73
C LEU A 189 17.05 6.02 -2.01
N GLY A 190 16.60 7.22 -1.72
CA GLY A 190 17.29 8.19 -0.90
C GLY A 190 17.16 7.92 0.62
N PRO A 191 17.77 8.78 1.46
CA PRO A 191 17.71 8.67 2.91
C PRO A 191 16.28 8.53 3.43
N LYS A 192 16.03 7.55 4.32
CA LYS A 192 14.74 7.24 4.95
C LYS A 192 13.69 6.59 4.02
N GLU A 193 13.85 6.54 2.71
CA GLU A 193 12.80 6.06 1.80
C GLU A 193 12.50 4.58 1.96
N GLY A 194 13.50 3.73 2.18
CA GLY A 194 13.28 2.33 2.52
C GLY A 194 12.45 2.19 3.79
N LEU A 195 12.80 2.92 4.85
CA LEU A 195 12.01 2.92 6.09
C LEU A 195 10.58 3.46 5.87
N ALA A 196 10.42 4.53 5.09
CA ALA A 196 9.10 5.10 4.79
C ALA A 196 8.20 4.13 4.02
N LEU A 197 8.77 3.30 3.17
CA LEU A 197 8.05 2.24 2.46
C LEU A 197 7.62 1.11 3.39
N LEU A 198 8.49 0.65 4.29
CA LEU A 198 8.24 -0.52 5.14
C LEU A 198 7.41 -0.21 6.37
N ASN A 199 7.59 0.97 6.96
CA ASN A 199 6.96 1.30 8.23
C ASN A 199 5.54 1.84 8.03
N GLY A 200 4.58 1.14 8.57
CA GLY A 200 3.16 1.48 8.51
C GLY A 200 2.25 0.27 8.69
N THR A 201 0.95 0.52 8.82
CA THR A 201 -0.09 -0.48 9.10
C THR A 201 -1.03 -0.70 7.90
N GLN A 202 -0.54 -0.41 6.68
CA GLN A 202 -1.40 -0.44 5.50
C GLN A 202 -1.91 -1.84 5.15
N VAL A 203 -1.13 -2.89 5.45
CA VAL A 203 -1.54 -4.27 5.19
C VAL A 203 -2.60 -4.71 6.21
N SER A 204 -2.36 -4.50 7.50
CA SER A 204 -3.35 -4.77 8.56
C SER A 204 -4.65 -4.00 8.32
N THR A 205 -4.55 -2.72 7.91
CA THR A 205 -5.73 -1.90 7.59
C THR A 205 -6.47 -2.43 6.36
N ALA A 206 -5.76 -2.83 5.31
CA ALA A 206 -6.37 -3.37 4.09
C ALA A 206 -7.09 -4.70 4.37
N LEU A 207 -6.50 -5.58 5.17
CA LEU A 207 -7.12 -6.84 5.59
C LEU A 207 -8.37 -6.60 6.43
N ALA A 208 -8.32 -5.66 7.39
CA ALA A 208 -9.48 -5.29 8.19
C ALA A 208 -10.62 -4.71 7.35
N LEU A 209 -10.29 -3.86 6.36
CA LEU A 209 -11.28 -3.32 5.43
C LEU A 209 -11.90 -4.40 4.54
N ALA A 210 -11.08 -5.31 3.99
CA ALA A 210 -11.58 -6.43 3.19
C ALA A 210 -12.55 -7.30 4.01
N ALA A 211 -12.16 -7.67 5.24
CA ALA A 211 -13.01 -8.44 6.14
C ALA A 211 -14.33 -7.70 6.48
N LEU A 212 -14.27 -6.39 6.72
CA LEU A 212 -15.46 -5.56 6.94
C LEU A 212 -16.40 -5.60 5.73
N PHE A 213 -15.86 -5.42 4.52
CA PHE A 213 -16.68 -5.37 3.31
C PHE A 213 -17.35 -6.71 3.00
N GLU A 214 -16.64 -7.83 3.23
CA GLU A 214 -17.19 -9.16 3.09
C GLU A 214 -18.24 -9.47 4.15
N LEU A 215 -17.97 -9.11 5.42
CA LEU A 215 -18.91 -9.30 6.52
C LEU A 215 -20.24 -8.56 6.28
N GLU A 216 -20.19 -7.31 5.83
CA GLU A 216 -21.40 -6.54 5.48
C GLU A 216 -22.19 -7.20 4.34
N THR A 217 -21.51 -7.80 3.37
CA THR A 217 -22.15 -8.52 2.26
C THR A 217 -22.87 -9.77 2.77
N VAL A 218 -22.19 -10.57 3.61
CA VAL A 218 -22.77 -11.78 4.23
C VAL A 218 -23.93 -11.43 5.13
N PHE A 219 -23.81 -10.40 5.96
CA PHE A 219 -24.86 -9.92 6.83
C PHE A 219 -26.10 -9.46 6.05
N GLY A 220 -25.89 -8.69 4.99
CA GLY A 220 -26.97 -8.27 4.09
C GLY A 220 -27.70 -9.45 3.45
N ALA A 221 -26.95 -10.45 2.97
CA ALA A 221 -27.53 -11.68 2.42
C ALA A 221 -28.34 -12.46 3.47
N ALA A 222 -27.82 -12.55 4.71
CA ALA A 222 -28.53 -13.21 5.82
C ALA A 222 -29.86 -12.51 6.16
N MET A 223 -29.88 -11.17 6.18
CA MET A 223 -31.09 -10.39 6.40
C MET A 223 -32.16 -10.66 5.32
N VAL A 224 -31.76 -10.65 4.05
CA VAL A 224 -32.68 -10.95 2.93
C VAL A 224 -33.20 -12.37 3.03
N SER A 225 -32.34 -13.36 3.23
CA SER A 225 -32.74 -14.76 3.37
C SER A 225 -33.68 -14.98 4.55
N GLY A 226 -33.40 -14.39 5.71
CA GLY A 226 -34.24 -14.48 6.89
C GLY A 226 -35.63 -13.86 6.69
N SER A 227 -35.70 -12.68 6.06
CA SER A 227 -36.97 -12.03 5.76
C SER A 227 -37.83 -12.85 4.78
N THR A 228 -37.23 -13.42 3.74
CA THR A 228 -37.90 -14.26 2.74
C THR A 228 -38.44 -15.54 3.40
N SER A 229 -37.63 -16.21 4.22
CA SER A 229 -38.05 -17.42 4.96
C SER A 229 -39.23 -17.14 5.88
N THR A 230 -39.21 -16.03 6.62
CA THR A 230 -40.30 -15.62 7.50
C THR A 230 -41.58 -15.30 6.73
N ALA A 231 -41.48 -14.62 5.56
CA ALA A 231 -42.63 -14.34 4.70
C ALA A 231 -43.27 -15.63 4.17
N THR A 232 -42.45 -16.57 3.67
CA THR A 232 -42.92 -17.88 3.16
C THR A 232 -43.60 -18.69 4.24
N SER A 233 -43.05 -18.73 5.46
CA SER A 233 -43.65 -19.42 6.61
C SER A 233 -45.01 -18.83 7.00
N ARG A 234 -45.15 -17.50 6.98
CA ARG A 234 -46.43 -16.81 7.23
C ARG A 234 -47.46 -17.07 6.18
N ILE A 235 -47.12 -17.16 4.92
CA ILE A 235 -48.02 -17.52 3.83
C ILE A 235 -48.46 -18.98 3.98
N ALA A 236 -47.53 -19.90 4.24
CA ALA A 236 -47.81 -21.32 4.41
C ALA A 236 -48.69 -21.59 5.65
N SER A 237 -48.58 -20.81 6.73
CA SER A 237 -49.37 -20.93 7.96
C SER A 237 -50.76 -20.26 7.87
N GLY A 238 -51.10 -19.61 6.77
CA GLY A 238 -52.40 -18.92 6.60
C GLY A 238 -52.54 -17.66 7.45
N THR A 239 -51.48 -17.13 8.02
CA THR A 239 -51.51 -15.97 8.96
C THR A 239 -51.56 -14.63 8.22
N LEU A 240 -51.36 -14.58 6.90
CA LEU A 240 -51.66 -13.41 6.08
C LEU A 240 -53.13 -13.51 5.59
N ARG A 241 -54.04 -12.89 6.37
CA ARG A 241 -55.39 -12.55 5.88
C ARG A 241 -55.22 -11.43 4.84
N MET A 242 -55.76 -11.65 3.64
CA MET A 242 -55.98 -10.58 2.65
C MET A 242 -56.96 -9.57 3.23
#